data_8ae65b51afcba81edfb97e867b0bfcae
#
_entry.id   8ae65b51afcba81edfb97e867b0bfcae
#
_cell.length_a   1.000
_cell.length_b   1.000
_cell.length_c   1.000
_cell.angle_alpha   90.00
_cell.angle_beta   90.00
_cell.angle_gamma   90.00
#
_symmetry.space_group_name_H-M   'P 1'
#
loop_
_entity.id
_entity.type
_entity.pdbx_description
1 polymer ?
#
loop_
_entity_poly.entity_id
_entity_poly.type
_entity_poly.pdbx_seq_one_letter_code
_entity_poly.pdbx_strand_id
1 'polypeptide(L)'
;MTQEKNKKEQEIIDTIDRAINELVYEKTQLIKAYNYYHGKRDPEQFRHLEENYGIGTPTSVEFIPLTRKHIDVLIGEYLSTPVLPRISCKDSDTLSNINKDKQTEINNKIAGELNKHLRESISAILQGKPVPQPKEVEQKLNNTEQIIEQNFISEYEIAGQNIIDWAMQSRSIDFANQRKILLTDLLVTGTGYYKTYCTPEKTNVTLEVLNPINTFIDRNPESPYLKNSSRAVVRRYITKDQILAKYAELLNPDDLEELETIQDY
;
A
#
# COMPACT_ATOMS: atom_id res chain seq x y z
N MET A 1 35.32 -19.39 15.86
CA MET A 1 33.86 -19.15 15.71
C MET A 1 33.41 -17.86 16.40
N THR A 2 33.73 -17.59 17.67
CA THR A 2 33.28 -16.38 18.39
C THR A 2 33.84 -15.08 17.79
N GLN A 3 35.13 -15.05 17.42
CA GLN A 3 35.76 -13.85 16.82
C GLN A 3 35.21 -13.50 15.41
N GLU A 4 34.88 -14.49 14.61
CA GLU A 4 34.25 -14.26 13.29
C GLU A 4 32.80 -13.77 13.42
N LYS A 5 32.07 -14.22 14.44
CA LYS A 5 30.72 -13.76 14.73
C LYS A 5 30.73 -12.28 15.12
N ASN A 6 31.60 -11.90 16.07
CA ASN A 6 31.74 -10.51 16.48
C ASN A 6 32.17 -9.58 15.34
N LYS A 7 33.00 -10.05 14.40
CA LYS A 7 33.41 -9.28 13.23
C LYS A 7 32.25 -9.01 12.29
N LYS A 8 31.40 -10.01 12.02
CA LYS A 8 30.21 -9.85 11.17
C LYS A 8 29.16 -8.94 11.82
N GLU A 9 28.98 -9.04 13.11
CA GLU A 9 28.08 -8.14 13.87
C GLU A 9 28.55 -6.69 13.78
N GLN A 10 29.85 -6.45 13.95
CA GLN A 10 30.42 -5.12 13.80
C GLN A 10 30.27 -4.57 12.36
N GLU A 11 30.49 -5.38 11.34
CA GLU A 11 30.28 -5.00 9.94
C GLU A 11 28.82 -4.61 9.65
N ILE A 12 27.86 -5.29 10.29
CA ILE A 12 26.43 -4.96 10.17
C ILE A 12 26.15 -3.62 10.86
N ILE A 13 26.65 -3.41 12.08
CA ILE A 13 26.48 -2.14 12.82
C ILE A 13 27.07 -0.98 12.03
N ASP A 14 28.31 -1.11 11.55
CA ASP A 14 28.99 -0.09 10.75
C ASP A 14 28.21 0.24 9.45
N THR A 15 27.55 -0.77 8.86
CA THR A 15 26.73 -0.59 7.66
C THR A 15 25.44 0.16 7.98
N ILE A 16 24.82 -0.12 9.13
CA ILE A 16 23.64 0.59 9.61
C ILE A 16 23.96 2.05 9.91
N ASP A 17 25.03 2.29 10.67
CA ASP A 17 25.47 3.63 11.06
C ASP A 17 25.82 4.48 9.83
N ARG A 18 26.49 3.87 8.84
CA ARG A 18 26.78 4.54 7.58
C ARG A 18 25.50 4.94 6.84
N ALA A 19 24.52 4.02 6.73
CA ALA A 19 23.24 4.31 6.07
C ALA A 19 22.47 5.44 6.77
N ILE A 20 22.53 5.50 8.11
CA ILE A 20 21.90 6.57 8.89
C ILE A 20 22.61 7.89 8.65
N ASN A 21 23.95 7.91 8.74
CA ASN A 21 24.74 9.12 8.63
C ASN A 21 24.70 9.75 7.24
N GLU A 22 24.70 8.95 6.17
CA GLU A 22 24.60 9.42 4.78
C GLU A 22 23.31 10.19 4.52
N LEU A 23 22.21 9.85 5.20
CA LEU A 23 20.89 10.43 4.97
C LEU A 23 20.45 11.44 6.04
N VAL A 24 21.32 11.80 7.01
CA VAL A 24 20.97 12.73 8.11
C VAL A 24 20.43 14.06 7.59
N TYR A 25 21.02 14.61 6.55
CA TYR A 25 20.59 15.90 5.98
C TYR A 25 19.15 15.81 5.45
N GLU A 26 18.84 14.78 4.67
CA GLU A 26 17.48 14.59 4.17
C GLU A 26 16.48 14.45 5.34
N LYS A 27 16.83 13.66 6.36
CA LYS A 27 15.96 13.46 7.52
C LYS A 27 15.71 14.75 8.30
N THR A 28 16.72 15.61 8.39
CA THR A 28 16.56 16.94 9.00
C THR A 28 15.53 17.79 8.22
N GLN A 29 15.53 17.74 6.91
CA GLN A 29 14.53 18.45 6.10
C GLN A 29 13.11 17.87 6.32
N LEU A 30 12.99 16.55 6.42
CA LEU A 30 11.69 15.92 6.74
C LEU A 30 11.17 16.32 8.12
N ILE A 31 12.06 16.39 9.12
CA ILE A 31 11.70 16.88 10.47
C ILE A 31 11.21 18.33 10.41
N LYS A 32 11.88 19.21 9.66
CA LYS A 32 11.42 20.58 9.45
C LYS A 32 10.03 20.61 8.81
N ALA A 33 9.77 19.79 7.80
CA ALA A 33 8.45 19.69 7.15
C ALA A 33 7.33 19.27 8.14
N TYR A 34 7.58 18.27 8.99
CA TYR A 34 6.63 17.88 10.04
C TYR A 34 6.44 18.99 11.09
N ASN A 35 7.49 19.69 11.47
CA ASN A 35 7.40 20.82 12.39
C ASN A 35 6.51 21.93 11.80
N TYR A 36 6.64 22.25 10.53
CA TYR A 36 5.75 23.17 9.81
C TYR A 36 4.29 22.70 9.83
N TYR A 37 4.07 21.44 9.50
CA TYR A 37 2.73 20.85 9.53
C TYR A 37 2.11 20.93 10.93
N HIS A 38 2.90 20.69 11.99
CA HIS A 38 2.45 20.79 13.38
C HIS A 38 2.40 22.21 13.93
N GLY A 39 2.75 23.21 13.13
CA GLY A 39 2.75 24.62 13.57
C GLY A 39 3.89 24.97 14.52
N LYS A 40 4.97 24.19 14.52
CA LYS A 40 6.17 24.51 15.28
C LYS A 40 7.05 25.45 14.49
N ARG A 41 7.55 26.49 15.16
CA ARG A 41 8.47 27.44 14.55
C ARG A 41 9.81 26.79 14.29
N ASP A 42 10.45 27.22 13.19
CA ASP A 42 11.87 27.00 12.96
C ASP A 42 12.63 28.23 13.50
N PRO A 43 13.43 28.08 14.57
CA PRO A 43 14.22 29.19 15.13
C PRO A 43 15.19 29.79 14.11
N GLU A 44 15.68 29.02 13.15
CA GLU A 44 16.62 29.48 12.13
C GLU A 44 16.03 30.55 11.20
N GLN A 45 14.71 30.62 11.06
CA GLN A 45 14.05 31.65 10.21
C GLN A 45 14.28 33.06 10.72
N PHE A 46 14.48 33.24 12.03
CA PHE A 46 14.65 34.52 12.67
C PHE A 46 16.12 34.84 12.96
N ARG A 47 17.01 33.89 12.77
CA ARG A 47 18.43 34.03 13.04
C ARG A 47 19.05 35.20 12.28
N HIS A 48 18.69 35.40 11.03
CA HIS A 48 19.19 36.51 10.25
C HIS A 48 18.73 37.88 10.76
N LEU A 49 17.57 37.98 11.44
CA LEU A 49 17.11 39.21 12.07
C LEU A 49 17.94 39.52 13.31
N GLU A 50 18.29 38.48 14.08
CA GLU A 50 19.16 38.62 15.24
C GLU A 50 20.58 39.01 14.81
N GLU A 51 21.16 38.34 13.82
CA GLU A 51 22.52 38.58 13.31
C GLU A 51 22.67 39.95 12.61
N ASN A 52 21.69 40.40 11.80
CA ASN A 52 21.81 41.61 11.02
C ASN A 52 21.19 42.83 11.67
N TYR A 53 20.21 42.67 12.55
CA TYR A 53 19.46 43.80 13.12
C TYR A 53 19.46 43.85 14.64
N GLY A 54 20.08 42.83 15.33
CA GLY A 54 20.05 42.74 16.78
C GLY A 54 18.65 42.58 17.40
N ILE A 55 17.69 42.22 16.56
CA ILE A 55 16.29 42.02 16.99
C ILE A 55 16.16 40.57 17.45
N GLY A 56 15.97 40.37 18.75
CA GLY A 56 15.74 39.02 19.29
C GLY A 56 14.49 38.35 18.69
N THR A 57 14.48 37.04 18.72
CA THR A 57 13.34 36.26 18.19
C THR A 57 12.03 36.71 18.87
N PRO A 58 11.02 37.14 18.11
CA PRO A 58 9.78 37.60 18.68
C PRO A 58 9.10 36.47 19.49
N THR A 59 8.95 36.66 20.79
CA THR A 59 8.35 35.67 21.69
C THR A 59 6.84 35.52 21.55
N SER A 60 6.19 36.53 20.95
CA SER A 60 4.73 36.67 20.89
C SER A 60 4.10 36.43 19.50
N VAL A 61 4.88 36.00 18.49
CA VAL A 61 4.29 35.75 17.17
C VAL A 61 3.57 34.39 17.18
N GLU A 62 2.26 34.41 17.09
CA GLU A 62 1.46 33.23 16.87
C GLU A 62 1.68 32.69 15.45
N PHE A 63 2.03 31.42 15.35
CA PHE A 63 2.15 30.73 14.07
C PHE A 63 0.81 30.08 13.74
N ILE A 64 0.19 30.51 12.65
CA ILE A 64 -1.04 29.88 12.15
C ILE A 64 -0.66 28.85 11.10
N PRO A 65 -0.82 27.53 11.35
CA PRO A 65 -0.43 26.48 10.42
C PRO A 65 -1.45 26.36 9.27
N LEU A 66 -1.42 27.28 8.32
CA LEU A 66 -2.30 27.28 7.15
C LEU A 66 -2.12 26.01 6.32
N THR A 67 -0.88 25.57 6.16
CA THR A 67 -0.53 24.36 5.42
C THR A 67 -1.24 23.12 5.98
N ARG A 68 -1.34 23.00 7.31
CA ARG A 68 -2.05 21.89 7.94
C ARG A 68 -3.51 21.84 7.51
N LYS A 69 -4.20 22.97 7.54
CA LYS A 69 -5.62 23.04 7.14
C LYS A 69 -5.82 22.59 5.69
N HIS A 70 -4.96 23.00 4.78
CA HIS A 70 -5.04 22.60 3.38
C HIS A 70 -4.77 21.09 3.21
N ILE A 71 -3.75 20.55 3.89
CA ILE A 71 -3.43 19.13 3.86
C ILE A 71 -4.59 18.31 4.43
N ASP A 72 -5.15 18.71 5.58
CA ASP A 72 -6.26 18.00 6.22
C ASP A 72 -7.52 17.99 5.32
N VAL A 73 -7.81 19.07 4.59
CA VAL A 73 -8.90 19.13 3.59
C VAL A 73 -8.63 18.15 2.43
N LEU A 74 -7.42 18.16 1.85
CA LEU A 74 -7.05 17.25 0.78
C LEU A 74 -7.12 15.78 1.22
N ILE A 75 -6.68 15.48 2.43
CA ILE A 75 -6.80 14.13 3.01
C ILE A 75 -8.27 13.74 3.15
N GLY A 76 -9.10 14.63 3.67
CA GLY A 76 -10.55 14.41 3.82
C GLY A 76 -11.23 14.12 2.48
N GLU A 77 -10.93 14.92 1.45
CA GLU A 77 -11.46 14.74 0.10
C GLU A 77 -11.01 13.41 -0.51
N TYR A 78 -9.72 13.10 -0.41
CA TYR A 78 -9.17 11.85 -0.93
C TYR A 78 -9.71 10.61 -0.22
N LEU A 79 -9.89 10.67 1.11
CA LEU A 79 -10.46 9.55 1.88
C LEU A 79 -11.95 9.37 1.65
N SER A 80 -12.69 10.42 1.28
CA SER A 80 -14.11 10.33 0.92
C SER A 80 -14.33 9.56 -0.39
N THR A 81 -13.31 9.49 -1.25
CA THR A 81 -13.38 8.74 -2.50
C THR A 81 -13.13 7.25 -2.24
N PRO A 82 -14.10 6.36 -2.55
CA PRO A 82 -13.93 4.93 -2.34
C PRO A 82 -12.82 4.38 -3.24
N VAL A 83 -11.99 3.50 -2.69
CA VAL A 83 -11.02 2.72 -3.47
C VAL A 83 -11.73 1.49 -3.98
N LEU A 84 -11.87 1.39 -5.29
CA LEU A 84 -12.45 0.25 -5.98
C LEU A 84 -11.33 -0.46 -6.76
N PRO A 85 -10.61 -1.39 -6.13
CA PRO A 85 -9.57 -2.15 -6.81
C PRO A 85 -10.21 -3.04 -7.87
N ARG A 86 -9.59 -3.08 -9.05
CA ARG A 86 -9.97 -4.00 -10.11
C ARG A 86 -8.84 -4.97 -10.37
N ILE A 87 -9.15 -6.25 -10.35
CA ILE A 87 -8.19 -7.31 -10.59
C ILE A 87 -8.34 -7.82 -12.00
N SER A 88 -7.22 -8.05 -12.67
CA SER A 88 -7.15 -8.74 -13.95
C SER A 88 -6.00 -9.74 -13.93
N CYS A 89 -6.24 -10.93 -14.43
CA CYS A 89 -5.21 -11.95 -14.60
C CYS A 89 -4.27 -11.55 -15.75
N LYS A 90 -2.96 -11.75 -15.55
CA LYS A 90 -1.93 -11.49 -16.57
C LYS A 90 -1.11 -12.72 -16.95
N ASP A 91 -1.27 -13.80 -16.22
CA ASP A 91 -0.58 -15.05 -16.47
C ASP A 91 -1.11 -15.74 -17.74
N SER A 92 -0.22 -16.20 -18.63
CA SER A 92 -0.60 -16.75 -19.94
C SER A 92 -1.46 -18.01 -19.84
N ASP A 93 -1.17 -18.88 -18.86
CA ASP A 93 -1.89 -20.13 -18.68
C ASP A 93 -3.30 -19.87 -18.12
N THR A 94 -3.38 -18.95 -17.15
CA THR A 94 -4.66 -18.51 -16.60
C THR A 94 -5.52 -17.79 -17.65
N LEU A 95 -4.92 -16.92 -18.48
CA LEU A 95 -5.63 -16.27 -19.59
C LEU A 95 -6.17 -17.27 -20.63
N SER A 96 -5.40 -18.31 -20.93
CA SER A 96 -5.85 -19.39 -21.82
C SER A 96 -7.07 -20.12 -21.24
N ASN A 97 -7.08 -20.40 -19.94
CA ASN A 97 -8.23 -21.04 -19.27
C ASN A 97 -9.45 -20.10 -19.22
N ILE A 98 -9.24 -18.82 -18.89
CA ILE A 98 -10.28 -17.79 -18.90
C ILE A 98 -10.94 -17.69 -20.29
N ASN A 99 -10.13 -17.71 -21.35
CA ASN A 99 -10.66 -17.66 -22.71
C ASN A 99 -11.48 -18.91 -23.08
N LYS A 100 -11.07 -20.09 -22.61
CA LYS A 100 -11.84 -21.33 -22.79
C LYS A 100 -13.17 -21.30 -22.04
N ASP A 101 -13.15 -20.83 -20.79
CA ASP A 101 -14.33 -20.72 -19.95
C ASP A 101 -15.33 -19.71 -20.55
N LYS A 102 -14.82 -18.56 -21.00
CA LYS A 102 -15.59 -17.54 -21.71
C LYS A 102 -16.24 -18.10 -22.98
N GLN A 103 -15.48 -18.82 -23.80
CA GLN A 103 -15.98 -19.44 -25.02
C GLN A 103 -17.04 -20.51 -24.70
N THR A 104 -16.84 -21.26 -23.63
CA THR A 104 -17.80 -22.26 -23.17
C THR A 104 -19.12 -21.59 -22.73
N GLU A 105 -19.05 -20.48 -22.00
CA GLU A 105 -20.24 -19.72 -21.60
C GLU A 105 -20.96 -19.14 -22.79
N ILE A 106 -20.25 -18.56 -23.76
CA ILE A 106 -20.83 -18.07 -25.03
C ILE A 106 -21.58 -19.19 -25.75
N ASN A 107 -20.92 -20.35 -25.94
CA ASN A 107 -21.50 -21.51 -26.62
C ASN A 107 -22.76 -22.02 -25.88
N ASN A 108 -22.73 -22.11 -24.57
CA ASN A 108 -23.85 -22.56 -23.74
C ASN A 108 -25.05 -21.60 -23.84
N LYS A 109 -24.83 -20.28 -23.81
CA LYS A 109 -25.90 -19.29 -23.94
C LYS A 109 -26.46 -19.25 -25.37
N ILE A 110 -25.61 -19.32 -26.37
CA ILE A 110 -26.02 -19.43 -27.78
C ILE A 110 -26.89 -20.69 -28.01
N ALA A 111 -26.43 -21.86 -27.49
CA ALA A 111 -27.18 -23.07 -27.57
C ALA A 111 -28.55 -22.98 -26.84
N GLY A 112 -28.56 -22.31 -25.68
CA GLY A 112 -29.80 -22.03 -24.93
C GLY A 112 -30.78 -21.16 -25.68
N GLU A 113 -30.35 -20.08 -26.28
CA GLU A 113 -31.19 -19.19 -27.10
C GLU A 113 -31.67 -19.88 -28.38
N LEU A 114 -30.82 -20.65 -29.07
CA LEU A 114 -31.24 -21.46 -30.21
C LEU A 114 -32.32 -22.47 -29.85
N ASN A 115 -32.14 -23.20 -28.74
CA ASN A 115 -33.15 -24.17 -28.27
C ASN A 115 -34.48 -23.48 -27.92
N LYS A 116 -34.42 -22.29 -27.33
CA LYS A 116 -35.62 -21.48 -27.04
C LYS A 116 -36.32 -21.07 -28.31
N HIS A 117 -35.60 -20.55 -29.30
CA HIS A 117 -36.16 -20.18 -30.61
C HIS A 117 -36.73 -21.37 -31.37
N LEU A 118 -36.08 -22.53 -31.32
CA LEU A 118 -36.63 -23.75 -31.92
C LEU A 118 -38.00 -24.12 -31.31
N ARG A 119 -38.10 -24.10 -29.98
CA ARG A 119 -39.33 -24.36 -29.25
C ARG A 119 -40.42 -23.34 -29.59
N GLU A 120 -40.08 -22.05 -29.64
CA GLU A 120 -40.99 -20.97 -30.02
C GLU A 120 -41.47 -21.12 -31.48
N SER A 121 -40.55 -21.46 -32.39
CA SER A 121 -40.91 -21.70 -33.81
C SER A 121 -41.81 -22.89 -34.00
N ILE A 122 -41.54 -24.00 -33.31
CA ILE A 122 -42.42 -25.20 -33.34
C ILE A 122 -43.79 -24.85 -32.77
N SER A 123 -43.84 -24.12 -31.66
CA SER A 123 -45.10 -23.68 -31.04
C SER A 123 -45.92 -22.72 -31.97
N ALA A 124 -45.22 -21.79 -32.66
CA ALA A 124 -45.85 -20.88 -33.61
C ALA A 124 -46.44 -21.64 -34.78
N ILE A 125 -45.72 -22.61 -35.33
CA ILE A 125 -46.24 -23.46 -36.45
C ILE A 125 -47.47 -24.22 -36.00
N LEU A 126 -47.47 -24.83 -34.82
CA LEU A 126 -48.62 -25.56 -34.27
C LEU A 126 -49.83 -24.65 -34.01
N GLN A 127 -49.62 -23.37 -33.73
CA GLN A 127 -50.66 -22.37 -33.47
C GLN A 127 -51.05 -21.54 -34.72
N GLY A 128 -50.44 -21.80 -35.88
CA GLY A 128 -50.69 -21.02 -37.10
C GLY A 128 -50.20 -19.55 -37.03
N LYS A 129 -49.22 -19.23 -36.14
CA LYS A 129 -48.64 -17.89 -35.99
C LYS A 129 -47.40 -17.72 -36.88
N PRO A 130 -47.04 -16.49 -37.25
CA PRO A 130 -45.81 -16.25 -38.01
C PRO A 130 -44.57 -16.69 -37.21
N VAL A 131 -43.65 -17.37 -37.89
CA VAL A 131 -42.38 -17.83 -37.32
C VAL A 131 -41.38 -16.65 -37.29
N PRO A 132 -40.57 -16.46 -36.21
CA PRO A 132 -39.55 -15.43 -36.16
C PRO A 132 -38.59 -15.51 -37.34
N GLN A 133 -38.20 -14.34 -37.89
CA GLN A 133 -37.31 -14.31 -39.04
C GLN A 133 -35.87 -14.66 -38.62
N PRO A 134 -35.10 -15.40 -39.46
CA PRO A 134 -33.73 -15.79 -39.16
C PRO A 134 -32.81 -14.61 -38.79
N LYS A 135 -33.02 -13.44 -39.41
CA LYS A 135 -32.23 -12.23 -39.14
C LYS A 135 -32.42 -11.67 -37.74
N GLU A 136 -33.59 -11.80 -37.14
CA GLU A 136 -33.84 -11.35 -35.76
C GLU A 136 -33.13 -12.27 -34.74
N VAL A 137 -33.05 -13.55 -35.05
CA VAL A 137 -32.34 -14.54 -34.23
C VAL A 137 -30.86 -14.26 -34.27
N GLU A 138 -30.29 -14.04 -35.45
CA GLU A 138 -28.88 -13.74 -35.65
C GLU A 138 -28.47 -12.44 -34.92
N GLN A 139 -29.28 -11.39 -34.99
CA GLN A 139 -29.01 -10.15 -34.25
C GLN A 139 -29.04 -10.36 -32.73
N LYS A 140 -29.96 -11.16 -32.20
CA LYS A 140 -30.00 -11.48 -30.77
C LYS A 140 -28.80 -12.28 -30.32
N LEU A 141 -28.34 -13.25 -31.11
CA LEU A 141 -27.18 -14.05 -30.83
C LEU A 141 -25.90 -13.19 -30.80
N ASN A 142 -25.71 -12.31 -31.80
CA ASN A 142 -24.57 -11.39 -31.85
C ASN A 142 -24.58 -10.41 -30.68
N ASN A 143 -25.75 -9.90 -30.30
CA ASN A 143 -25.87 -9.03 -29.12
C ASN A 143 -25.52 -9.79 -27.81
N THR A 144 -25.95 -11.05 -27.70
CA THR A 144 -25.63 -11.89 -26.52
C THR A 144 -24.15 -12.16 -26.43
N GLU A 145 -23.51 -12.47 -27.54
CA GLU A 145 -22.06 -12.65 -27.62
C GLU A 145 -21.32 -11.38 -27.18
N GLN A 146 -21.64 -10.22 -27.71
CA GLN A 146 -21.05 -8.95 -27.35
C GLN A 146 -21.20 -8.61 -25.84
N ILE A 147 -22.41 -8.88 -25.30
CA ILE A 147 -22.69 -8.64 -23.87
C ILE A 147 -21.81 -9.54 -23.00
N ILE A 148 -21.63 -10.81 -23.36
CA ILE A 148 -20.76 -11.72 -22.63
C ILE A 148 -19.32 -11.27 -22.77
N GLU A 149 -18.87 -10.91 -23.97
CA GLU A 149 -17.52 -10.43 -24.22
C GLU A 149 -17.13 -9.24 -23.35
N GLN A 150 -18.06 -8.33 -23.12
CA GLN A 150 -17.82 -7.11 -22.34
C GLN A 150 -17.94 -7.33 -20.83
N ASN A 151 -18.81 -8.25 -20.40
CA ASN A 151 -19.16 -8.40 -18.98
C ASN A 151 -18.63 -9.69 -18.35
N PHE A 152 -17.90 -10.53 -19.09
CA PHE A 152 -17.34 -11.76 -18.55
C PHE A 152 -16.31 -11.46 -17.47
N ILE A 153 -16.53 -12.00 -16.30
CA ILE A 153 -15.59 -11.94 -15.16
C ILE A 153 -15.26 -13.39 -14.80
N SER A 154 -13.97 -13.71 -14.80
CA SER A 154 -13.54 -15.06 -14.48
C SER A 154 -13.66 -15.36 -12.99
N GLU A 155 -13.81 -16.65 -12.62
CA GLU A 155 -13.83 -17.08 -11.23
C GLU A 155 -12.52 -16.70 -10.51
N TYR A 156 -11.38 -16.70 -11.19
CA TYR A 156 -10.09 -16.27 -10.66
C TYR A 156 -10.09 -14.78 -10.30
N GLU A 157 -10.70 -13.94 -11.13
CA GLU A 157 -10.83 -12.50 -10.88
C GLU A 157 -11.79 -12.23 -9.73
N ILE A 158 -12.89 -12.96 -9.64
CA ILE A 158 -13.84 -12.89 -8.52
C ILE A 158 -13.17 -13.32 -7.22
N ALA A 159 -12.44 -14.44 -7.22
CA ALA A 159 -11.71 -14.91 -6.05
C ALA A 159 -10.65 -13.89 -5.60
N GLY A 160 -9.89 -13.35 -6.54
CA GLY A 160 -8.92 -12.30 -6.27
C GLY A 160 -9.56 -11.03 -5.71
N GLN A 161 -10.69 -10.59 -6.27
CA GLN A 161 -11.45 -9.44 -5.77
C GLN A 161 -11.90 -9.66 -4.32
N ASN A 162 -12.48 -10.84 -4.04
CA ASN A 162 -12.92 -11.18 -2.68
C ASN A 162 -11.77 -11.18 -1.67
N ILE A 163 -10.56 -11.63 -2.07
CA ILE A 163 -9.37 -11.60 -1.20
C ILE A 163 -8.97 -10.16 -0.91
N ILE A 164 -8.94 -9.27 -1.90
CA ILE A 164 -8.58 -7.86 -1.68
C ILE A 164 -9.65 -7.14 -0.85
N ASP A 165 -10.92 -7.37 -1.13
CA ASP A 165 -12.01 -6.75 -0.37
C ASP A 165 -11.97 -7.21 1.10
N TRP A 166 -11.69 -8.50 1.34
CA TRP A 166 -11.46 -9.00 2.69
C TRP A 166 -10.24 -8.33 3.35
N ALA A 167 -9.12 -8.21 2.63
CA ALA A 167 -7.91 -7.58 3.15
C ALA A 167 -8.15 -6.10 3.50
N MET A 168 -8.88 -5.36 2.67
CA MET A 168 -9.22 -3.96 2.91
C MET A 168 -10.15 -3.75 4.11
N GLN A 169 -11.01 -4.73 4.41
CA GLN A 169 -11.94 -4.70 5.53
C GLN A 169 -11.35 -5.31 6.82
N SER A 170 -10.22 -5.99 6.71
CA SER A 170 -9.59 -6.67 7.84
C SER A 170 -9.09 -5.68 8.89
N ARG A 171 -9.45 -5.91 10.15
CA ARG A 171 -8.96 -5.12 11.29
C ARG A 171 -7.45 -5.26 11.52
N SER A 172 -6.87 -6.39 11.14
CA SER A 172 -5.43 -6.62 11.29
C SER A 172 -4.60 -5.77 10.32
N ILE A 173 -5.16 -5.41 9.17
CA ILE A 173 -4.52 -4.56 8.17
C ILE A 173 -4.81 -3.09 8.45
N ASP A 174 -6.01 -2.77 8.95
CA ASP A 174 -6.48 -1.41 9.22
C ASP A 174 -6.21 -0.45 8.04
N PHE A 175 -6.58 -0.91 6.85
CA PHE A 175 -6.24 -0.25 5.59
C PHE A 175 -6.60 1.24 5.55
N ALA A 176 -7.76 1.60 6.09
CA ALA A 176 -8.23 2.98 6.09
C ALA A 176 -7.29 3.92 6.88
N ASN A 177 -6.84 3.49 8.06
CA ASN A 177 -5.93 4.25 8.89
C ASN A 177 -4.52 4.28 8.30
N GLN A 178 -4.01 3.13 7.82
CA GLN A 178 -2.72 3.06 7.15
C GLN A 178 -2.68 3.97 5.90
N ARG A 179 -3.75 3.98 5.11
CA ARG A 179 -3.90 4.86 3.95
C ARG A 179 -3.86 6.34 4.35
N LYS A 180 -4.53 6.70 5.45
CA LYS A 180 -4.52 8.07 5.98
C LYS A 180 -3.12 8.50 6.39
N ILE A 181 -2.40 7.65 7.15
CA ILE A 181 -1.03 7.92 7.60
C ILE A 181 -0.10 8.09 6.40
N LEU A 182 -0.12 7.14 5.46
CA LEU A 182 0.71 7.18 4.26
C LEU A 182 0.47 8.45 3.42
N LEU A 183 -0.80 8.84 3.27
CA LEU A 183 -1.15 10.04 2.52
C LEU A 183 -0.70 11.31 3.24
N THR A 184 -0.82 11.35 4.58
CA THR A 184 -0.31 12.45 5.39
C THR A 184 1.20 12.60 5.22
N ASP A 185 1.93 11.50 5.35
CA ASP A 185 3.38 11.49 5.17
C ASP A 185 3.78 11.95 3.76
N LEU A 186 3.09 11.46 2.73
CA LEU A 186 3.32 11.84 1.35
C LEU A 186 3.09 13.34 1.10
N LEU A 187 2.01 13.90 1.64
CA LEU A 187 1.68 15.33 1.45
C LEU A 187 2.59 16.25 2.27
N VAL A 188 3.05 15.81 3.44
CA VAL A 188 3.92 16.60 4.32
C VAL A 188 5.37 16.54 3.86
N THR A 189 5.87 15.35 3.49
CA THR A 189 7.30 15.11 3.25
C THR A 189 7.64 14.84 1.78
N GLY A 190 6.63 14.64 0.93
CA GLY A 190 6.84 14.21 -0.47
C GLY A 190 7.23 12.74 -0.60
N THR A 191 7.37 12.00 0.51
CA THR A 191 7.74 10.58 0.52
C THR A 191 6.87 9.80 1.47
N GLY A 192 6.48 8.58 1.07
CA GLY A 192 5.74 7.66 1.91
C GLY A 192 6.30 6.25 1.75
N TYR A 193 6.45 5.54 2.85
CA TYR A 193 6.96 4.18 2.89
C TYR A 193 5.94 3.25 3.52
N TYR A 194 5.78 2.08 2.93
CA TYR A 194 4.99 1.01 3.52
C TYR A 194 5.68 -0.33 3.36
N LYS A 195 5.36 -1.25 4.25
CA LYS A 195 5.84 -2.62 4.26
C LYS A 195 4.67 -3.57 4.38
N THR A 196 4.66 -4.59 3.53
CA THR A 196 3.73 -5.72 3.63
C THR A 196 4.50 -6.97 4.04
N TYR A 197 3.98 -7.70 4.99
CA TYR A 197 4.59 -8.96 5.44
C TYR A 197 3.52 -9.91 6.00
N CYS A 198 3.85 -11.19 6.01
CA CYS A 198 3.04 -12.19 6.70
C CYS A 198 3.51 -12.30 8.15
N THR A 199 2.58 -12.48 9.08
CA THR A 199 2.94 -12.81 10.46
C THR A 199 3.74 -14.12 10.52
N PRO A 200 4.59 -14.34 11.55
CA PRO A 200 5.36 -15.58 11.66
C PRO A 200 4.51 -16.83 11.58
N GLU A 201 3.28 -16.78 12.07
CA GLU A 201 2.29 -17.86 12.02
C GLU A 201 1.67 -18.04 10.61
N LYS A 202 2.03 -17.17 9.64
CA LYS A 202 1.53 -17.16 8.25
C LYS A 202 0.00 -17.12 8.12
N THR A 203 -0.69 -16.72 9.16
CA THR A 203 -2.14 -16.66 9.21
C THR A 203 -2.70 -15.35 8.68
N ASN A 204 -1.94 -14.24 8.82
CA ASN A 204 -2.41 -12.92 8.46
C ASN A 204 -1.37 -12.15 7.66
N VAL A 205 -1.86 -11.36 6.70
CA VAL A 205 -1.08 -10.33 6.01
C VAL A 205 -1.20 -9.04 6.81
N THR A 206 -0.08 -8.37 7.02
CA THR A 206 -0.03 -7.08 7.70
C THR A 206 0.50 -6.02 6.76
N LEU A 207 -0.13 -4.86 6.77
CA LEU A 207 0.32 -3.64 6.11
C LEU A 207 0.76 -2.65 7.20
N GLU A 208 1.99 -2.19 7.12
CA GLU A 208 2.55 -1.23 8.06
C GLU A 208 3.11 -0.04 7.29
N VAL A 209 2.66 1.15 7.62
CA VAL A 209 3.24 2.41 7.12
C VAL A 209 4.44 2.75 8.00
N LEU A 210 5.57 3.01 7.35
CA LEU A 210 6.83 3.30 8.00
C LEU A 210 7.06 4.80 8.04
N ASN A 211 7.43 5.32 9.21
CA ASN A 211 7.72 6.75 9.37
C ASN A 211 8.91 7.16 8.49
N PRO A 212 8.74 8.15 7.59
CA PRO A 212 9.80 8.61 6.70
C PRO A 212 11.07 9.11 7.40
N ILE A 213 10.96 9.65 8.60
CA ILE A 213 12.11 10.13 9.40
C ILE A 213 12.99 8.94 9.83
N ASN A 214 12.37 7.81 10.15
CA ASN A 214 13.04 6.64 10.69
C ASN A 214 13.34 5.56 9.64
N THR A 215 13.05 5.82 8.37
CA THR A 215 13.27 4.89 7.26
C THR A 215 14.38 5.39 6.37
N PHE A 216 15.48 4.66 6.29
CA PHE A 216 16.68 5.00 5.53
C PHE A 216 16.82 4.02 4.38
N ILE A 217 16.72 4.51 3.14
CA ILE A 217 16.82 3.69 1.94
C ILE A 217 17.86 4.32 1.02
N ASP A 218 18.88 3.53 0.72
CA ASP A 218 19.90 3.92 -0.25
C ASP A 218 19.34 3.70 -1.66
N ARG A 219 18.93 4.79 -2.29
CA ARG A 219 18.31 4.76 -3.63
C ARG A 219 19.37 4.67 -4.71
N ASN A 220 19.21 3.73 -5.62
CA ASN A 220 20.01 3.74 -6.84
C ASN A 220 19.55 4.91 -7.74
N PRO A 221 20.42 5.88 -8.05
CA PRO A 221 20.05 7.03 -8.88
C PRO A 221 19.66 6.65 -10.32
N GLU A 222 20.09 5.48 -10.78
CA GLU A 222 19.79 5.00 -12.13
C GLU A 222 18.46 4.23 -12.23
N SER A 223 17.81 3.95 -11.10
CA SER A 223 16.59 3.16 -11.08
C SER A 223 15.53 3.75 -10.17
N PRO A 224 14.29 3.95 -10.68
CA PRO A 224 13.17 4.41 -9.84
C PRO A 224 12.65 3.32 -8.89
N TYR A 225 13.11 2.08 -9.04
CA TYR A 225 12.58 0.94 -8.28
C TYR A 225 13.39 0.64 -7.03
N LEU A 226 12.73 0.54 -5.88
CA LEU A 226 13.36 0.19 -4.60
C LEU A 226 14.04 -1.18 -4.59
N LYS A 227 13.60 -2.13 -5.44
CA LYS A 227 14.25 -3.45 -5.58
C LYS A 227 15.73 -3.37 -5.99
N ASN A 228 16.15 -2.25 -6.56
CA ASN A 228 17.52 -2.01 -6.97
C ASN A 228 18.32 -1.22 -5.92
N SER A 229 17.71 -0.96 -4.77
CA SER A 229 18.39 -0.32 -3.63
C SER A 229 19.33 -1.31 -2.96
N SER A 230 20.49 -0.86 -2.54
CA SER A 230 21.49 -1.70 -1.90
C SER A 230 21.13 -1.99 -0.44
N ARG A 231 20.52 -1.03 0.24
CA ARG A 231 20.24 -1.09 1.68
C ARG A 231 18.90 -0.43 2.01
N ALA A 232 18.20 -1.00 3.00
CA ALA A 232 17.03 -0.40 3.64
C ALA A 232 17.13 -0.63 5.14
N VAL A 233 17.13 0.45 5.91
CA VAL A 233 17.19 0.42 7.38
C VAL A 233 15.97 1.11 7.95
N VAL A 234 15.30 0.48 8.89
CA VAL A 234 14.17 1.05 9.63
C VAL A 234 14.52 1.12 11.10
N ARG A 235 14.62 2.32 11.64
CA ARG A 235 14.88 2.57 13.06
C ARG A 235 13.56 2.55 13.82
N ARG A 236 13.51 1.80 14.91
CA ARG A 236 12.35 1.75 15.81
C ARG A 236 12.80 2.04 17.23
N TYR A 237 11.97 2.79 17.94
CA TYR A 237 12.13 3.00 19.38
C TYR A 237 11.16 2.05 20.06
N ILE A 238 11.70 1.17 20.92
CA ILE A 238 10.94 0.17 21.67
C ILE A 238 11.35 0.24 23.14
N THR A 239 10.43 -0.07 24.05
CA THR A 239 10.72 -0.10 25.49
C THR A 239 11.51 -1.35 25.86
N LYS A 240 12.19 -1.31 27.03
CA LYS A 240 12.91 -2.47 27.59
C LYS A 240 12.02 -3.70 27.68
N ASP A 241 10.81 -3.53 28.21
CA ASP A 241 9.85 -4.63 28.35
C ASP A 241 9.53 -5.29 27.02
N GLN A 242 9.41 -4.49 25.96
CA GLN A 242 9.16 -5.01 24.60
C GLN A 242 10.40 -5.75 24.05
N ILE A 243 11.61 -5.30 24.38
CA ILE A 243 12.84 -6.00 23.98
C ILE A 243 12.90 -7.35 24.70
N LEU A 244 12.70 -7.35 26.01
CA LEU A 244 12.70 -8.58 26.82
C LEU A 244 11.63 -9.56 26.37
N ALA A 245 10.39 -9.09 26.16
CA ALA A 245 9.30 -9.95 25.71
C ALA A 245 9.56 -10.61 24.34
N LYS A 246 10.30 -9.93 23.45
CA LYS A 246 10.52 -10.41 22.09
C LYS A 246 11.82 -11.15 21.88
N TYR A 247 12.86 -10.80 22.63
CA TYR A 247 14.23 -11.26 22.37
C TYR A 247 14.89 -11.93 23.59
N ALA A 248 14.18 -12.15 24.71
CA ALA A 248 14.74 -12.74 25.93
C ALA A 248 15.51 -14.05 25.69
N GLU A 249 15.03 -14.89 24.78
CA GLU A 249 15.70 -16.15 24.44
C GLU A 249 17.00 -15.98 23.63
N LEU A 250 17.20 -14.81 23.02
CA LEU A 250 18.36 -14.52 22.18
C LEU A 250 19.42 -13.66 22.87
N LEU A 251 19.07 -13.04 23.99
CA LEU A 251 19.96 -12.17 24.77
C LEU A 251 20.85 -12.99 25.71
N ASN A 252 22.12 -12.61 25.78
CA ASN A 252 23.03 -13.16 26.75
C ASN A 252 22.86 -12.50 28.14
N PRO A 253 23.34 -13.11 29.25
CA PRO A 253 23.26 -12.49 30.57
C PRO A 253 23.90 -11.09 30.65
N ASP A 254 25.00 -10.89 29.94
CA ASP A 254 25.71 -9.59 29.89
C ASP A 254 24.87 -8.52 29.19
N ASP A 255 24.17 -8.90 28.11
CA ASP A 255 23.23 -8.01 27.37
C ASP A 255 22.04 -7.61 28.25
N LEU A 256 21.59 -8.52 29.14
CA LEU A 256 20.48 -8.25 30.07
C LEU A 256 20.90 -7.25 31.16
N GLU A 257 22.10 -7.39 31.71
CA GLU A 257 22.67 -6.43 32.68
C GLU A 257 22.85 -5.04 32.04
N GLU A 258 23.30 -4.98 30.79
CA GLU A 258 23.45 -3.73 30.04
C GLU A 258 22.07 -3.07 29.80
N LEU A 259 21.05 -3.85 29.43
CA LEU A 259 19.70 -3.37 29.30
C LEU A 259 19.10 -2.81 30.60
N GLU A 260 19.42 -3.42 31.74
CA GLU A 260 18.98 -2.93 33.05
C GLU A 260 19.59 -1.57 33.40
N THR A 261 20.81 -1.30 32.95
CA THR A 261 21.52 -0.02 33.22
C THR A 261 21.02 1.14 32.36
N ILE A 262 20.39 0.88 31.21
CA ILE A 262 19.82 1.91 30.33
C ILE A 262 18.60 2.52 31.02
N GLN A 263 18.60 3.81 31.28
CA GLN A 263 17.44 4.53 31.81
C GLN A 263 16.38 4.69 30.72
N ASP A 264 15.11 4.35 31.03
CA ASP A 264 13.97 4.66 30.16
C ASP A 264 13.80 6.19 30.12
N TYR A 265 13.79 6.74 28.92
CA TYR A 265 13.52 8.16 28.67
C TYR A 265 12.03 8.42 28.44
#